data_8c0f664a75c9e9ca6236e9f0930c9304
#
_entry.id   8c0f664a75c9e9ca6236e9f0930c9304
#
_cell.length_a   1.000
_cell.length_b   1.000
_cell.length_c   1.000
_cell.angle_alpha   90.00
_cell.angle_beta   90.00
_cell.angle_gamma   90.00
#
_symmetry.space_group_name_H-M   'P 1'
#
loop_
_entity.id
_entity.type
_entity.pdbx_description
1 polymer ?
#
loop_
_entity_poly.entity_id
_entity_poly.type
_entity_poly.pdbx_seq_one_letter_code
_entity_poly.pdbx_strand_id
1 'polypeptide(L)'
;MIPLTVVGQVVPSFDEAIERYLEETEDEESAAEMSDLMTALMENPVNINDTAAVAELPILTPFQLRALKNYLLLYGQLASDKELCFIPGFDSVTIAMIRPLIKIEPYTVSQRWNLADGHHSLVCGIGGTVEQAAGYTDGTYDGNNMRAYLAYNYKYLNRISVRLVADKDPTEAWGKGNYHSYHLMLNNIGPFEKIIFGRYNLQFGQGLTLWTGLSPFRLLGYSPVRFGNGVRPASTFYESEYQEGAATTIRLGNKWGASAFASKVDNECLLGGHLDFRSGNLILGLTATHIHLDDSIRLRNYAYNQNYFSGNQQANIGIDFAYQYGKLLLYGEASLTSNGAPAAIVGAQLTADNHSFISLNYRYFSPKYNNLHANTYGIGSNQNEQGFSFDAQTQLPWRINALFSLDLHRFTAPRYGCYSPSSGAWLRMQMSRLMSKHITFAVRYAYRLKERNVPNIDSTAYLGEQSMRHQLQAELKGEWQRWKFVTRGIITHFDTEQSGQQHGWLLMQSARYSFGKLQTSASVAWFDIDGYYARIYLNESNLQYAHSLPMLIGKGLRAYAIVHYSPYKHLTIAAKYTLSIYSDRDSIGSGHDIIDGNHLQTWNIQVRWNF
;
A
#
# COMPACT_ATOMS: atom_id res chain seq x y z
N MET A 1 -13.25 13.76 -39.62
CA MET A 1 -12.72 13.78 -38.26
C MET A 1 -13.84 13.38 -37.31
N ILE A 2 -13.87 12.13 -36.87
CA ILE A 2 -14.84 11.65 -35.88
C ILE A 2 -14.26 12.08 -34.51
N PRO A 3 -15.03 12.81 -33.69
CA PRO A 3 -14.54 13.15 -32.36
C PRO A 3 -14.34 11.85 -31.57
N LEU A 4 -13.09 11.53 -31.21
CA LEU A 4 -12.76 10.53 -30.22
C LEU A 4 -13.36 11.02 -28.89
N THR A 5 -14.61 10.68 -28.63
CA THR A 5 -15.15 10.71 -27.27
C THR A 5 -14.32 9.73 -26.48
N VAL A 6 -13.51 10.24 -25.57
CA VAL A 6 -12.91 9.44 -24.50
C VAL A 6 -14.07 8.90 -23.69
N VAL A 7 -14.56 7.74 -24.11
CA VAL A 7 -15.63 7.03 -23.41
C VAL A 7 -14.98 6.43 -22.17
N GLY A 8 -15.47 6.83 -21.01
CA GLY A 8 -14.95 6.48 -19.71
C GLY A 8 -14.67 4.99 -19.60
N GLN A 9 -13.40 4.67 -19.35
CA GLN A 9 -12.96 3.33 -19.06
C GLN A 9 -13.20 3.07 -17.57
N VAL A 10 -13.66 1.89 -17.24
CA VAL A 10 -13.73 1.45 -15.84
C VAL A 10 -12.34 1.04 -15.42
N VAL A 11 -11.72 1.87 -14.60
CA VAL A 11 -10.42 1.58 -13.98
C VAL A 11 -10.68 1.28 -12.51
N PRO A 12 -9.96 0.32 -11.89
CA PRO A 12 -10.06 0.07 -10.46
C PRO A 12 -9.88 1.37 -9.67
N SER A 13 -10.75 1.62 -8.70
CA SER A 13 -10.57 2.76 -7.78
C SER A 13 -9.44 2.47 -6.80
N PHE A 14 -8.91 3.51 -6.15
CA PHE A 14 -7.93 3.30 -5.07
C PHE A 14 -8.48 2.41 -3.95
N ASP A 15 -9.75 2.56 -3.61
CA ASP A 15 -10.41 1.71 -2.59
C ASP A 15 -10.37 0.23 -2.99
N GLU A 16 -10.68 -0.10 -4.26
CA GLU A 16 -10.57 -1.48 -4.77
C GLU A 16 -9.13 -2.00 -4.76
N ALA A 17 -8.17 -1.12 -5.05
CA ALA A 17 -6.76 -1.47 -5.04
C ALA A 17 -6.25 -1.75 -3.61
N ILE A 18 -6.69 -0.98 -2.62
CA ILE A 18 -6.37 -1.17 -1.20
C ILE A 18 -7.01 -2.46 -0.66
N GLU A 19 -8.28 -2.73 -0.98
CA GLU A 19 -8.93 -3.99 -0.60
C GLU A 19 -8.18 -5.21 -1.16
N ARG A 20 -7.79 -5.12 -2.43
CA ARG A 20 -6.99 -6.18 -3.05
C ARG A 20 -5.66 -6.36 -2.34
N TYR A 21 -4.96 -5.27 -2.03
CA TYR A 21 -3.70 -5.31 -1.29
C TYR A 21 -3.86 -5.99 0.06
N LEU A 22 -4.92 -5.66 0.81
CA LEU A 22 -5.24 -6.26 2.10
C LEU A 22 -5.57 -7.76 1.98
N GLU A 23 -6.36 -8.15 0.97
CA GLU A 23 -6.66 -9.55 0.71
C GLU A 23 -5.39 -10.38 0.36
N GLU A 24 -4.39 -9.73 -0.25
CA GLU A 24 -3.12 -10.37 -0.62
C GLU A 24 -2.16 -10.54 0.55
N THR A 25 -2.00 -9.49 1.33
CA THR A 25 -0.99 -9.43 2.38
C THR A 25 -1.53 -9.87 3.73
N GLU A 26 -2.84 -9.72 3.95
CA GLU A 26 -3.50 -9.84 5.26
C GLU A 26 -2.89 -8.87 6.31
N ASP A 27 -2.29 -7.76 5.82
CA ASP A 27 -1.59 -6.73 6.58
C ASP A 27 -2.45 -5.46 6.61
N GLU A 28 -3.19 -5.30 7.71
CA GLU A 28 -4.12 -4.18 7.92
C GLU A 28 -3.36 -2.86 8.09
N GLU A 29 -2.21 -2.86 8.73
CA GLU A 29 -1.40 -1.67 8.99
C GLU A 29 -0.87 -1.09 7.67
N SER A 30 -0.20 -1.88 6.86
CA SER A 30 0.29 -1.44 5.55
C SER A 30 -0.84 -1.01 4.60
N ALA A 31 -2.00 -1.66 4.65
CA ALA A 31 -3.17 -1.27 3.86
C ALA A 31 -3.76 0.07 4.32
N ALA A 32 -3.79 0.31 5.63
CA ALA A 32 -4.22 1.58 6.22
C ALA A 32 -3.25 2.72 5.85
N GLU A 33 -1.94 2.50 5.98
CA GLU A 33 -0.92 3.47 5.56
C GLU A 33 -1.04 3.82 4.07
N MET A 34 -1.27 2.81 3.23
CA MET A 34 -1.48 3.00 1.79
C MET A 34 -2.71 3.89 1.51
N SER A 35 -3.81 3.66 2.22
CA SER A 35 -5.02 4.47 2.10
C SER A 35 -4.78 5.92 2.53
N ASP A 36 -4.07 6.13 3.63
CA ASP A 36 -3.71 7.47 4.11
C ASP A 36 -2.80 8.21 3.14
N LEU A 37 -1.81 7.52 2.56
CA LEU A 37 -0.93 8.08 1.53
C LEU A 37 -1.74 8.53 0.31
N MET A 38 -2.63 7.68 -0.21
CA MET A 38 -3.44 8.01 -1.38
C MET A 38 -4.42 9.15 -1.08
N THR A 39 -5.04 9.16 0.10
CA THR A 39 -5.92 10.25 0.54
C THR A 39 -5.16 11.58 0.62
N ALA A 40 -3.98 11.59 1.20
CA ALA A 40 -3.15 12.80 1.30
C ALA A 40 -2.72 13.34 -0.08
N LEU A 41 -2.42 12.45 -1.03
CA LEU A 41 -2.09 12.84 -2.41
C LEU A 41 -3.30 13.37 -3.18
N MET A 42 -4.49 12.78 -3.00
CA MET A 42 -5.73 13.25 -3.63
C MET A 42 -6.18 14.62 -3.09
N GLU A 43 -5.94 14.89 -1.81
CA GLU A 43 -6.26 16.17 -1.19
C GLU A 43 -5.31 17.30 -1.59
N ASN A 44 -4.07 16.96 -1.93
CA ASN A 44 -3.03 17.90 -2.35
C ASN A 44 -2.46 17.50 -3.72
N PRO A 45 -3.26 17.59 -4.80
CA PRO A 45 -2.83 17.13 -6.11
C PRO A 45 -1.63 17.93 -6.63
N VAL A 46 -0.69 17.21 -7.24
CA VAL A 46 0.56 17.74 -7.77
C VAL A 46 0.33 18.39 -9.13
N ASN A 47 0.95 19.54 -9.40
CA ASN A 47 0.90 20.12 -10.74
C ASN A 47 1.72 19.27 -11.71
N ILE A 48 1.09 18.71 -12.74
CA ILE A 48 1.72 17.83 -13.75
C ILE A 48 2.82 18.55 -14.54
N ASN A 49 2.76 19.87 -14.66
CA ASN A 49 3.76 20.70 -15.32
C ASN A 49 5.02 20.93 -14.46
N ASP A 50 4.96 20.62 -13.16
CA ASP A 50 6.13 20.58 -12.28
C ASP A 50 6.72 19.15 -12.25
N THR A 51 7.66 18.89 -13.16
CA THR A 51 8.25 17.55 -13.30
C THR A 51 9.02 17.08 -12.06
N ALA A 52 9.47 18.00 -11.21
CA ALA A 52 10.14 17.66 -9.96
C ALA A 52 9.13 17.20 -8.90
N ALA A 53 8.00 17.87 -8.81
CA ALA A 53 6.90 17.44 -7.92
C ALA A 53 6.26 16.13 -8.41
N VAL A 54 6.08 15.95 -9.72
CA VAL A 54 5.56 14.70 -10.31
C VAL A 54 6.49 13.52 -10.06
N ALA A 55 7.81 13.73 -9.99
CA ALA A 55 8.76 12.68 -9.67
C ALA A 55 8.62 12.11 -8.24
N GLU A 56 7.95 12.84 -7.35
CA GLU A 56 7.64 12.36 -6.00
C GLU A 56 6.35 11.51 -5.95
N LEU A 57 5.57 11.44 -7.04
CA LEU A 57 4.42 10.54 -7.11
C LEU A 57 4.89 9.08 -7.15
N PRO A 58 4.43 8.24 -6.22
CA PRO A 58 4.97 6.88 -6.05
C PRO A 58 4.44 5.87 -7.06
N ILE A 59 3.75 6.30 -8.10
CA ILE A 59 3.02 5.46 -9.07
C ILE A 59 3.48 5.63 -10.51
N LEU A 60 4.41 6.55 -10.79
CA LEU A 60 4.99 6.73 -12.12
C LEU A 60 6.36 6.06 -12.24
N THR A 61 6.56 5.33 -13.31
CA THR A 61 7.85 4.72 -13.62
C THR A 61 8.87 5.78 -14.05
N PRO A 62 10.18 5.55 -13.87
CA PRO A 62 11.21 6.45 -14.37
C PRO A 62 11.13 6.70 -15.88
N PHE A 63 10.64 5.72 -16.65
CA PHE A 63 10.43 5.85 -18.10
C PHE A 63 9.27 6.78 -18.44
N GLN A 64 8.15 6.67 -17.72
CA GLN A 64 7.00 7.57 -17.84
C GLN A 64 7.37 9.01 -17.46
N LEU A 65 8.09 9.20 -16.35
CA LEU A 65 8.60 10.52 -15.94
C LEU A 65 9.50 11.15 -17.00
N ARG A 66 10.37 10.35 -17.64
CA ARG A 66 11.20 10.83 -18.73
C ARG A 66 10.38 11.16 -19.97
N ALA A 67 9.40 10.34 -20.32
CA ALA A 67 8.52 10.60 -21.44
C ALA A 67 7.73 11.90 -21.23
N LEU A 68 7.21 12.14 -20.02
CA LEU A 68 6.55 13.40 -19.64
C LEU A 68 7.51 14.59 -19.77
N LYS A 69 8.74 14.51 -19.23
CA LYS A 69 9.75 15.56 -19.36
C LYS A 69 10.05 15.89 -20.82
N ASN A 70 10.22 14.87 -21.65
CA ASN A 70 10.46 15.06 -23.08
C ASN A 70 9.27 15.70 -23.79
N TYR A 71 8.04 15.30 -23.44
CA TYR A 71 6.82 15.89 -23.98
C TYR A 71 6.75 17.40 -23.66
N LEU A 72 6.95 17.76 -22.38
CA LEU A 72 6.95 19.15 -21.93
C LEU A 72 8.04 20.01 -22.59
N LEU A 73 9.20 19.41 -22.88
CA LEU A 73 10.31 20.08 -23.58
C LEU A 73 9.98 20.33 -25.06
N LEU A 74 9.29 19.39 -25.73
CA LEU A 74 9.02 19.46 -27.15
C LEU A 74 7.75 20.26 -27.49
N TYR A 75 6.70 20.13 -26.67
CA TYR A 75 5.37 20.65 -26.95
C TYR A 75 4.93 21.75 -25.97
N GLY A 76 5.70 21.99 -24.92
CA GLY A 76 5.33 22.96 -23.86
C GLY A 76 4.50 22.34 -22.75
N GLN A 77 3.93 23.21 -21.93
CA GLN A 77 3.13 22.79 -20.78
C GLN A 77 1.81 22.18 -21.21
N LEU A 78 1.38 21.14 -20.48
CA LEU A 78 0.07 20.52 -20.66
C LEU A 78 -1.06 21.52 -20.31
N ALA A 79 -2.05 21.61 -21.15
CA ALA A 79 -3.25 22.40 -20.95
C ALA A 79 -4.48 21.55 -20.55
N SER A 80 -4.43 20.24 -20.81
CA SER A 80 -5.54 19.31 -20.54
C SER A 80 -5.03 17.92 -20.17
N ASP A 81 -5.78 17.22 -19.30
CA ASP A 81 -5.55 15.81 -18.97
C ASP A 81 -5.69 14.86 -20.17
N LYS A 82 -6.40 15.30 -21.22
CA LYS A 82 -6.52 14.55 -22.48
C LYS A 82 -5.20 14.41 -23.24
N GLU A 83 -4.25 15.30 -23.01
CA GLU A 83 -2.94 15.24 -23.64
C GLU A 83 -2.06 14.11 -23.10
N LEU A 84 -2.37 13.61 -21.90
CA LEU A 84 -1.63 12.50 -21.29
C LEU A 84 -1.63 11.23 -22.15
N CYS A 85 -2.69 10.98 -22.92
CA CYS A 85 -2.77 9.81 -23.82
C CYS A 85 -1.78 9.85 -24.99
N PHE A 86 -1.18 11.01 -25.29
CA PHE A 86 -0.14 11.14 -26.32
C PHE A 86 1.27 10.94 -25.79
N ILE A 87 1.42 10.85 -24.47
CA ILE A 87 2.73 10.64 -23.84
C ILE A 87 3.03 9.13 -23.82
N PRO A 88 4.17 8.68 -24.38
CA PRO A 88 4.54 7.27 -24.38
C PRO A 88 4.56 6.66 -22.97
N GLY A 89 3.93 5.50 -22.81
CA GLY A 89 3.86 4.79 -21.55
C GLY A 89 2.73 5.24 -20.59
N PHE A 90 1.94 6.26 -20.97
CA PHE A 90 0.72 6.63 -20.25
C PHE A 90 -0.46 5.87 -20.83
N ASP A 91 -0.68 4.67 -20.34
CA ASP A 91 -1.87 3.89 -20.67
C ASP A 91 -3.11 4.39 -19.90
N SER A 92 -4.25 3.84 -20.24
CA SER A 92 -5.52 4.27 -19.63
C SER A 92 -5.61 4.00 -18.12
N VAL A 93 -4.95 2.95 -17.63
CA VAL A 93 -4.89 2.64 -16.18
C VAL A 93 -4.03 3.67 -15.48
N THR A 94 -2.83 3.91 -15.97
CA THR A 94 -1.93 4.93 -15.43
C THR A 94 -2.62 6.30 -15.39
N ILE A 95 -3.26 6.72 -16.51
CA ILE A 95 -3.96 8.02 -16.59
C ILE A 95 -5.07 8.10 -15.55
N ALA A 96 -5.87 7.05 -15.41
CA ALA A 96 -6.99 7.06 -14.47
C ALA A 96 -6.51 7.07 -13.00
N MET A 97 -5.44 6.36 -12.69
CA MET A 97 -4.85 6.33 -11.36
C MET A 97 -4.16 7.65 -10.98
N ILE A 98 -3.48 8.31 -11.93
CA ILE A 98 -2.84 9.59 -11.61
C ILE A 98 -3.79 10.78 -11.63
N ARG A 99 -4.90 10.73 -12.39
CA ARG A 99 -5.85 11.84 -12.56
C ARG A 99 -6.31 12.47 -11.24
N PRO A 100 -6.70 11.73 -10.20
CA PRO A 100 -7.08 12.32 -8.93
C PRO A 100 -5.91 12.90 -8.13
N LEU A 101 -4.66 12.57 -8.50
CA LEU A 101 -3.43 13.00 -7.82
C LEU A 101 -2.77 14.21 -8.46
N ILE A 102 -3.26 14.64 -9.61
CA ILE A 102 -2.67 15.73 -10.39
C ILE A 102 -3.64 16.87 -10.62
N LYS A 103 -3.07 18.06 -10.78
CA LYS A 103 -3.76 19.23 -11.33
C LYS A 103 -2.98 19.78 -12.52
N ILE A 104 -3.65 20.51 -13.39
CA ILE A 104 -3.05 21.11 -14.57
C ILE A 104 -3.18 22.62 -14.45
N GLU A 105 -2.09 23.24 -14.12
CA GLU A 105 -1.97 24.68 -13.94
C GLU A 105 -0.69 25.17 -14.63
N PRO A 106 -0.63 26.43 -15.10
CA PRO A 106 0.62 27.01 -15.56
C PRO A 106 1.68 26.93 -14.48
N TYR A 107 2.87 26.51 -14.85
CA TYR A 107 3.99 26.38 -13.92
C TYR A 107 5.15 27.28 -14.35
N THR A 108 5.57 28.14 -13.43
CA THR A 108 6.76 28.99 -13.61
C THR A 108 7.69 28.75 -12.43
N VAL A 109 8.97 28.48 -12.73
CA VAL A 109 9.97 28.31 -11.69
C VAL A 109 10.24 29.63 -11.01
N SER A 110 9.84 29.78 -9.75
CA SER A 110 10.24 30.94 -8.94
C SER A 110 11.74 30.88 -8.63
N GLN A 111 12.47 31.92 -9.04
CA GLN A 111 13.91 32.03 -8.75
C GLN A 111 14.21 32.62 -7.37
N ARG A 112 13.24 33.28 -6.74
CA ARG A 112 13.42 33.91 -5.42
C ARG A 112 12.99 32.97 -4.29
N TRP A 113 13.86 32.84 -3.29
CA TRP A 113 13.56 32.11 -2.08
C TRP A 113 12.73 33.00 -1.14
N ASN A 114 11.49 32.63 -0.91
CA ASN A 114 10.66 33.25 0.11
C ASN A 114 9.95 32.15 0.93
N LEU A 115 10.50 31.81 2.07
CA LEU A 115 9.97 30.75 2.93
C LEU A 115 8.55 31.07 3.45
N ALA A 116 8.14 32.33 3.44
CA ALA A 116 6.79 32.73 3.83
C ALA A 116 5.71 32.30 2.82
N ASP A 117 6.10 31.98 1.57
CA ASP A 117 5.18 31.50 0.53
C ASP A 117 4.97 29.96 0.63
N GLY A 118 5.47 29.32 1.67
CA GLY A 118 5.28 27.91 1.92
C GLY A 118 3.84 27.58 2.31
N HIS A 119 3.40 26.35 1.97
CA HIS A 119 2.10 25.84 2.35
C HIS A 119 2.19 25.10 3.67
N HIS A 120 1.35 25.49 4.61
CA HIS A 120 1.19 24.84 5.90
C HIS A 120 -0.09 24.00 5.92
N SER A 121 -0.03 22.83 6.53
CA SER A 121 -1.20 21.99 6.80
C SER A 121 -1.11 21.43 8.21
N LEU A 122 -2.17 21.62 8.97
CA LEU A 122 -2.33 21.08 10.32
C LEU A 122 -3.54 20.16 10.34
N VAL A 123 -3.36 18.92 10.79
CA VAL A 123 -4.43 17.96 11.01
C VAL A 123 -4.40 17.54 12.46
N CYS A 124 -5.50 17.68 13.16
CA CYS A 124 -5.69 17.23 14.53
C CYS A 124 -6.91 16.33 14.58
N GLY A 125 -6.82 15.24 15.29
CA GLY A 125 -7.95 14.33 15.43
C GLY A 125 -7.99 13.71 16.82
N ILE A 126 -9.19 13.33 17.21
CA ILE A 126 -9.49 12.58 18.43
C ILE A 126 -10.59 11.57 18.14
N GLY A 127 -10.48 10.41 18.72
CA GLY A 127 -11.48 9.36 18.56
C GLY A 127 -11.37 8.31 19.65
N GLY A 128 -12.31 7.39 19.67
CA GLY A 128 -12.30 6.32 20.65
C GLY A 128 -13.48 5.39 20.51
N THR A 129 -13.53 4.41 21.40
CA THR A 129 -14.61 3.45 21.53
C THR A 129 -15.54 3.87 22.67
N VAL A 130 -16.85 3.72 22.48
CA VAL A 130 -17.84 4.09 23.52
C VAL A 130 -17.80 3.04 24.65
N GLU A 131 -17.77 1.78 24.28
CA GLU A 131 -17.66 0.66 25.21
C GLU A 131 -16.23 0.58 25.78
N GLN A 132 -16.13 0.16 27.02
CA GLN A 132 -14.83 -0.04 27.66
C GLN A 132 -14.44 -1.51 27.67
N ALA A 133 -13.23 -1.82 27.23
CA ALA A 133 -12.66 -3.14 27.36
C ALA A 133 -12.28 -3.45 28.84
N ALA A 134 -12.21 -4.73 29.18
CA ALA A 134 -11.89 -5.19 30.54
C ALA A 134 -10.57 -4.60 31.07
N GLY A 135 -9.56 -4.45 30.22
CA GLY A 135 -8.26 -3.90 30.61
C GLY A 135 -8.28 -2.47 31.14
N TYR A 136 -9.32 -1.68 30.83
CA TYR A 136 -9.52 -0.35 31.46
C TYR A 136 -10.16 -0.45 32.83
N THR A 137 -11.00 -1.47 33.06
CA THR A 137 -11.69 -1.67 34.35
C THR A 137 -10.85 -2.43 35.37
N ASP A 138 -10.00 -3.33 34.91
CA ASP A 138 -9.08 -4.10 35.78
C ASP A 138 -7.73 -3.39 36.03
N GLY A 139 -7.50 -2.23 35.40
CA GLY A 139 -6.32 -1.41 35.58
C GLY A 139 -5.07 -1.95 34.87
N THR A 140 -5.24 -2.85 33.90
CA THR A 140 -4.13 -3.36 33.07
C THR A 140 -3.61 -2.29 32.12
N TYR A 141 -4.51 -1.42 31.62
CA TYR A 141 -4.16 -0.34 30.72
C TYR A 141 -3.89 0.96 31.48
N ASP A 142 -2.72 1.55 31.27
CA ASP A 142 -2.27 2.79 31.92
C ASP A 142 -3.03 4.05 31.43
N GLY A 143 -3.61 3.98 30.23
CA GLY A 143 -4.28 5.10 29.57
C GLY A 143 -5.81 4.97 29.51
N ASN A 144 -6.41 5.67 28.58
CA ASN A 144 -7.82 5.64 28.29
C ASN A 144 -8.10 5.05 26.89
N ASN A 145 -9.39 4.82 26.57
CA ASN A 145 -9.82 4.28 25.29
C ASN A 145 -9.84 5.30 24.13
N MET A 146 -9.13 6.42 24.27
CA MET A 146 -9.12 7.49 23.28
C MET A 146 -7.78 7.54 22.56
N ARG A 147 -7.82 7.64 21.23
CA ARG A 147 -6.71 8.03 20.38
C ARG A 147 -6.72 9.54 20.16
N ALA A 148 -5.56 10.17 20.15
CA ALA A 148 -5.42 11.57 19.77
C ALA A 148 -4.17 11.76 18.93
N TYR A 149 -4.30 12.46 17.80
CA TYR A 149 -3.22 12.63 16.85
C TYR A 149 -3.12 14.04 16.30
N LEU A 150 -1.89 14.38 15.90
CA LEU A 150 -1.56 15.66 15.29
C LEU A 150 -0.52 15.45 14.19
N ALA A 151 -0.76 16.03 13.01
CA ALA A 151 0.22 16.13 11.95
C ALA A 151 0.36 17.57 11.47
N TYR A 152 1.56 18.08 11.48
CA TYR A 152 1.91 19.37 10.89
C TYR A 152 2.81 19.15 9.69
N ASN A 153 2.48 19.76 8.54
CA ASN A 153 3.28 19.75 7.34
C ASN A 153 3.57 21.18 6.89
N TYR A 154 4.81 21.40 6.51
CA TYR A 154 5.25 22.59 5.79
C TYR A 154 5.91 22.16 4.48
N LYS A 155 5.49 22.75 3.36
CA LYS A 155 6.09 22.53 2.04
C LYS A 155 6.37 23.86 1.37
N TYR A 156 7.61 24.10 0.97
CA TYR A 156 8.00 25.24 0.16
C TYR A 156 8.45 24.75 -1.22
N LEU A 157 7.60 24.97 -2.21
CA LEU A 157 7.80 24.44 -3.57
C LEU A 157 8.13 22.93 -3.49
N ASN A 158 9.00 22.45 -4.40
CA ASN A 158 9.59 21.11 -4.26
C ASN A 158 11.02 21.19 -3.69
N ARG A 159 11.30 22.13 -2.79
CA ARG A 159 12.64 22.37 -2.24
C ARG A 159 12.78 22.00 -0.79
N ILE A 160 11.78 22.30 0.01
CA ILE A 160 11.78 22.03 1.46
C ILE A 160 10.49 21.34 1.84
N SER A 161 10.61 20.27 2.59
CA SER A 161 9.48 19.62 3.26
C SER A 161 9.85 19.35 4.71
N VAL A 162 8.98 19.78 5.61
CA VAL A 162 9.07 19.48 7.04
C VAL A 162 7.77 18.84 7.46
N ARG A 163 7.84 17.77 8.20
CA ARG A 163 6.66 17.14 8.80
C ARG A 163 6.95 16.76 10.24
N LEU A 164 5.96 16.99 11.09
CA LEU A 164 5.94 16.59 12.49
C LEU A 164 4.64 15.84 12.74
N VAL A 165 4.74 14.69 13.37
CA VAL A 165 3.61 13.84 13.72
C VAL A 165 3.71 13.47 15.18
N ALA A 166 2.59 13.50 15.89
CA ALA A 166 2.44 12.96 17.23
C ALA A 166 1.16 12.14 17.29
N ASP A 167 1.24 10.96 17.89
CA ASP A 167 0.13 10.04 18.07
C ASP A 167 0.12 9.48 19.49
N LYS A 168 -1.05 9.37 20.06
CA LYS A 168 -1.31 8.69 21.32
C LYS A 168 -2.39 7.66 21.04
N ASP A 169 -2.03 6.40 21.13
CA ASP A 169 -2.97 5.31 20.93
C ASP A 169 -3.89 5.06 22.15
N PRO A 170 -5.04 4.41 21.95
CA PRO A 170 -5.79 3.83 23.06
C PRO A 170 -4.86 2.99 23.95
N THR A 171 -5.16 2.89 25.23
CA THR A 171 -4.34 2.20 26.25
C THR A 171 -3.10 2.95 26.75
N GLU A 172 -2.58 3.92 26.03
CA GLU A 172 -1.42 4.69 26.44
C GLU A 172 -1.77 5.86 27.37
N ALA A 173 -0.87 6.18 28.29
CA ALA A 173 -0.94 7.39 29.09
C ALA A 173 -0.43 8.61 28.30
N TRP A 174 -0.94 9.79 28.59
CA TRP A 174 -0.48 11.03 27.95
C TRP A 174 0.98 11.33 28.26
N GLY A 175 1.78 11.58 27.21
CA GLY A 175 3.15 12.05 27.32
C GLY A 175 4.18 11.00 27.72
N LYS A 176 3.79 9.75 27.91
CA LYS A 176 4.68 8.66 28.28
C LYS A 176 4.69 7.56 27.23
N GLY A 177 5.72 7.56 26.37
CA GLY A 177 5.87 6.58 25.31
C GLY A 177 5.04 6.85 24.06
N ASN A 178 4.33 7.99 23.96
CA ASN A 178 3.54 8.30 22.80
C ASN A 178 4.42 8.44 21.55
N TYR A 179 3.91 7.94 20.45
CA TYR A 179 4.62 7.94 19.18
C TYR A 179 4.82 9.35 18.62
N HIS A 180 5.98 9.60 18.07
CA HIS A 180 6.28 10.81 17.31
C HIS A 180 7.16 10.52 16.11
N SER A 181 6.92 11.25 15.03
CA SER A 181 7.67 11.09 13.79
C SER A 181 7.97 12.45 13.17
N TYR A 182 9.14 12.59 12.56
CA TYR A 182 9.55 13.84 11.96
C TYR A 182 10.47 13.64 10.77
N HIS A 183 10.46 14.59 9.85
CA HIS A 183 11.50 14.74 8.85
C HIS A 183 11.74 16.18 8.44
N LEU A 184 12.96 16.44 7.99
CA LEU A 184 13.34 17.59 7.19
C LEU A 184 13.90 17.09 5.87
N MET A 185 13.28 17.44 4.75
CA MET A 185 13.76 17.11 3.40
C MET A 185 14.14 18.40 2.66
N LEU A 186 15.31 18.38 2.04
CA LEU A 186 15.85 19.44 1.22
C LEU A 186 16.16 18.86 -0.18
N ASN A 187 15.61 19.48 -1.22
CA ASN A 187 15.79 19.05 -2.61
C ASN A 187 16.57 20.10 -3.43
N ASN A 188 17.41 19.61 -4.33
CA ASN A 188 18.14 20.40 -5.33
C ASN A 188 19.01 21.51 -4.71
N ILE A 189 19.85 21.14 -3.74
CA ILE A 189 20.80 22.05 -3.08
C ILE A 189 22.22 21.71 -3.57
N GLY A 190 22.76 22.52 -4.48
CA GLY A 190 24.06 22.29 -5.10
C GLY A 190 24.09 20.93 -5.83
N PRO A 191 25.05 20.04 -5.52
CA PRO A 191 25.15 18.71 -6.14
C PRO A 191 24.13 17.70 -5.56
N PHE A 192 23.49 18.04 -4.45
CA PHE A 192 22.57 17.17 -3.78
C PHE A 192 21.18 17.27 -4.42
N GLU A 193 20.71 16.16 -5.02
CA GLU A 193 19.35 16.05 -5.50
C GLU A 193 18.38 16.02 -4.31
N LYS A 194 18.75 15.29 -3.24
CA LYS A 194 17.94 15.13 -2.03
C LYS A 194 18.81 14.96 -0.80
N ILE A 195 18.41 15.59 0.30
CA ILE A 195 18.96 15.39 1.65
C ILE A 195 17.76 15.21 2.59
N ILE A 196 17.79 14.17 3.42
CA ILE A 196 16.74 13.93 4.43
C ILE A 196 17.40 13.75 5.79
N PHE A 197 16.84 14.40 6.80
CA PHE A 197 17.11 14.20 8.21
C PHE A 197 15.84 13.77 8.93
N GLY A 198 15.95 12.88 9.92
CA GLY A 198 14.84 12.27 10.64
C GLY A 198 14.40 10.97 10.02
N ARG A 199 13.09 10.73 9.87
CA ARG A 199 12.56 9.46 9.36
C ARG A 199 12.46 9.43 7.85
N TYR A 200 12.94 8.32 7.26
CA TYR A 200 12.94 8.11 5.82
C TYR A 200 12.78 6.65 5.44
N ASN A 201 12.37 6.42 4.21
CA ASN A 201 12.30 5.11 3.57
C ASN A 201 13.33 5.01 2.45
N LEU A 202 13.78 3.79 2.21
CA LEU A 202 14.78 3.42 1.20
C LEU A 202 14.16 2.43 0.22
N GLN A 203 14.12 2.77 -1.06
CA GLN A 203 13.45 1.97 -2.08
C GLN A 203 14.32 1.86 -3.32
N PHE A 204 15.00 0.71 -3.48
CA PHE A 204 15.91 0.47 -4.58
C PHE A 204 15.60 -0.85 -5.30
N GLY A 205 15.85 -0.90 -6.62
CA GLY A 205 15.64 -2.07 -7.45
C GLY A 205 14.21 -2.62 -7.42
N GLN A 206 14.09 -3.94 -7.30
CA GLN A 206 12.83 -4.67 -7.12
C GLN A 206 12.54 -4.99 -5.65
N GLY A 207 13.37 -4.51 -4.74
CA GLY A 207 13.21 -4.65 -3.30
C GLY A 207 13.78 -5.92 -2.69
N LEU A 208 14.67 -6.62 -3.38
CA LEU A 208 15.38 -7.76 -2.82
C LEU A 208 16.47 -7.31 -1.84
N THR A 209 17.29 -6.34 -2.24
CA THR A 209 18.43 -5.92 -1.43
C THR A 209 18.03 -4.89 -0.39
N LEU A 210 17.19 -3.91 -0.74
CA LEU A 210 16.76 -2.88 0.18
C LEU A 210 15.43 -2.24 -0.23
N TRP A 211 14.42 -2.43 0.61
CA TRP A 211 13.14 -1.75 0.48
C TRP A 211 12.47 -1.61 1.84
N THR A 212 12.32 -0.39 2.30
CA THR A 212 11.56 -0.07 3.51
C THR A 212 10.30 0.71 3.15
N GLY A 213 9.25 0.53 3.95
CA GLY A 213 7.95 1.14 3.75
C GLY A 213 7.16 0.59 2.56
N LEU A 214 6.08 1.25 2.26
CA LEU A 214 5.06 0.82 1.29
C LEU A 214 5.55 0.72 -0.15
N SER A 215 4.93 -0.15 -0.92
CA SER A 215 5.10 -0.28 -2.37
C SER A 215 3.81 0.09 -3.13
N PRO A 216 3.56 1.38 -3.41
CA PRO A 216 2.33 1.82 -4.08
C PRO A 216 2.14 1.27 -5.49
N PHE A 217 3.20 0.77 -6.14
CA PHE A 217 3.08 0.11 -7.44
C PHE A 217 2.14 -1.09 -7.44
N ARG A 218 1.97 -1.78 -6.31
CA ARG A 218 0.97 -2.85 -6.17
C ARG A 218 -0.47 -2.39 -6.40
N LEU A 219 -0.75 -1.10 -6.22
CA LEU A 219 -2.07 -0.52 -6.47
C LEU A 219 -2.40 -0.38 -7.96
N LEU A 220 -1.40 -0.22 -8.82
CA LEU A 220 -1.60 0.05 -10.26
C LEU A 220 -2.19 -1.11 -11.04
N GLY A 221 -2.20 -2.31 -10.48
CA GLY A 221 -2.68 -3.48 -11.18
C GLY A 221 -2.12 -4.76 -10.58
N TYR A 222 -2.14 -5.82 -11.36
CA TYR A 222 -1.59 -7.12 -10.95
C TYR A 222 -0.11 -7.29 -11.31
N SER A 223 0.50 -6.33 -12.03
CA SER A 223 1.90 -6.43 -12.42
C SER A 223 2.84 -6.44 -11.21
N PRO A 224 3.75 -7.40 -11.10
CA PRO A 224 4.71 -7.50 -10.00
C PRO A 224 5.87 -6.51 -10.11
N VAL A 225 6.00 -5.75 -11.21
CA VAL A 225 7.09 -4.80 -11.41
C VAL A 225 7.09 -3.71 -10.34
N ARG A 226 8.26 -3.37 -9.84
CA ARG A 226 8.49 -2.25 -8.91
C ARG A 226 9.52 -1.29 -9.46
N PHE A 227 9.37 -0.04 -9.09
CA PHE A 227 10.40 0.95 -9.31
C PHE A 227 10.68 1.65 -7.99
N GLY A 228 11.91 1.52 -7.52
CA GLY A 228 12.37 2.22 -6.34
C GLY A 228 12.41 3.73 -6.59
N ASN A 229 11.87 4.49 -5.66
CA ASN A 229 11.91 5.96 -5.68
C ASN A 229 13.12 6.53 -4.91
N GLY A 230 14.12 5.66 -4.61
CA GLY A 230 15.31 6.04 -3.87
C GLY A 230 15.02 6.38 -2.41
N VAL A 231 15.63 7.45 -1.92
CA VAL A 231 15.41 7.96 -0.57
C VAL A 231 14.14 8.80 -0.52
N ARG A 232 13.24 8.52 0.43
CA ARG A 232 11.95 9.23 0.60
C ARG A 232 11.68 9.54 2.06
N PRO A 233 10.99 10.66 2.38
CA PRO A 233 10.55 10.92 3.74
C PRO A 233 9.49 9.90 4.19
N ALA A 234 9.53 9.49 5.45
CA ALA A 234 8.69 8.44 6.04
C ALA A 234 7.97 8.88 7.32
N SER A 235 7.66 10.15 7.49
CA SER A 235 6.92 10.59 8.67
C SER A 235 5.44 10.25 8.52
N THR A 236 5.07 9.11 9.06
CA THR A 236 3.71 8.57 9.05
C THR A 236 3.22 8.39 10.49
N PHE A 237 1.99 7.93 10.65
CA PHE A 237 1.43 7.48 11.92
C PHE A 237 1.72 6.01 12.21
N TYR A 238 2.47 5.34 11.33
CA TYR A 238 2.82 3.93 11.44
C TYR A 238 4.20 3.78 12.05
N GLU A 239 4.32 2.86 12.97
CA GLU A 239 5.50 2.68 13.82
C GLU A 239 6.51 1.70 13.24
N SER A 240 6.14 1.05 12.12
CA SER A 240 6.96 0.03 11.47
C SER A 240 7.63 0.51 10.20
N GLU A 241 8.65 -0.22 9.76
CA GLU A 241 9.31 -0.14 8.44
C GLU A 241 9.93 1.22 8.04
N TYR A 242 10.30 2.10 8.98
CA TYR A 242 11.04 3.33 8.71
C TYR A 242 12.51 3.22 9.13
N GLN A 243 13.32 4.13 8.59
CA GLN A 243 14.69 4.39 9.02
C GLN A 243 14.76 5.77 9.65
N GLU A 244 15.59 5.97 10.69
CA GLU A 244 15.76 7.27 11.34
C GLU A 244 17.24 7.66 11.40
N GLY A 245 17.56 8.84 10.86
CA GLY A 245 18.92 9.34 10.77
C GLY A 245 19.12 10.32 9.64
N ALA A 246 20.04 10.03 8.72
CA ALA A 246 20.33 10.89 7.58
C ALA A 246 20.52 10.08 6.30
N ALA A 247 19.99 10.61 5.20
CA ALA A 247 20.17 10.04 3.88
C ALA A 247 20.31 11.14 2.83
N THR A 248 21.06 10.85 1.77
CA THR A 248 21.31 11.80 0.68
C THR A 248 21.36 11.09 -0.66
N THR A 249 20.98 11.84 -1.71
CA THR A 249 21.16 11.43 -3.11
C THR A 249 21.89 12.55 -3.84
N ILE A 250 22.95 12.21 -4.56
CA ILE A 250 23.78 13.11 -5.38
C ILE A 250 23.64 12.69 -6.84
N ARG A 251 23.48 13.67 -7.75
CA ARG A 251 23.57 13.46 -9.19
C ARG A 251 24.94 13.86 -9.72
N LEU A 252 25.58 12.90 -10.37
CA LEU A 252 26.89 13.08 -10.99
C LEU A 252 26.73 13.15 -12.52
N GLY A 253 26.52 14.35 -13.01
CA GLY A 253 26.12 14.60 -14.40
C GLY A 253 24.71 14.06 -14.69
N ASN A 254 24.48 13.67 -15.96
CA ASN A 254 23.16 13.25 -16.44
C ASN A 254 22.89 11.74 -16.34
N LYS A 255 23.91 10.95 -16.03
CA LYS A 255 23.82 9.47 -16.11
C LYS A 255 23.97 8.76 -14.78
N TRP A 256 24.71 9.31 -13.84
CA TRP A 256 25.02 8.65 -12.58
C TRP A 256 24.29 9.28 -11.41
N GLY A 257 23.80 8.44 -10.53
CA GLY A 257 23.29 8.82 -9.22
C GLY A 257 23.94 8.00 -8.13
N ALA A 258 24.18 8.61 -6.99
CA ALA A 258 24.70 7.95 -5.81
C ALA A 258 23.86 8.34 -4.59
N SER A 259 23.41 7.37 -3.84
CA SER A 259 22.73 7.58 -2.55
C SER A 259 23.55 6.96 -1.43
N ALA A 260 23.61 7.64 -0.30
CA ALA A 260 24.19 7.14 0.94
C ALA A 260 23.21 7.38 2.10
N PHE A 261 23.17 6.45 3.03
CA PHE A 261 22.25 6.51 4.16
C PHE A 261 22.86 5.88 5.41
N ALA A 262 22.48 6.43 6.55
CA ALA A 262 22.82 5.94 7.88
C ALA A 262 21.62 6.13 8.81
N SER A 263 21.25 5.07 9.53
CA SER A 263 20.15 5.11 10.48
C SER A 263 20.48 4.40 11.77
N LYS A 264 19.83 4.82 12.84
CA LYS A 264 19.77 4.11 14.12
C LYS A 264 18.32 4.13 14.59
N VAL A 265 17.70 2.97 14.62
CA VAL A 265 16.33 2.77 15.11
C VAL A 265 16.40 1.70 16.19
N ASP A 266 15.99 2.01 17.39
CA ASP A 266 16.05 1.12 18.55
C ASP A 266 17.42 0.41 18.66
N ASN A 267 17.43 -0.91 18.53
CA ASN A 267 18.63 -1.75 18.62
C ASN A 267 19.33 -1.97 17.28
N GLU A 268 18.87 -1.33 16.18
CA GLU A 268 19.40 -1.54 14.84
C GLU A 268 20.14 -0.32 14.31
N CYS A 269 21.34 -0.55 13.77
CA CYS A 269 22.10 0.41 13.00
C CYS A 269 22.21 -0.06 11.54
N LEU A 270 21.68 0.71 10.58
CA LEU A 270 21.79 0.43 9.15
C LEU A 270 22.71 1.45 8.50
N LEU A 271 23.70 0.97 7.76
CA LEU A 271 24.56 1.75 6.89
C LEU A 271 24.51 1.21 5.46
N GLY A 272 24.58 2.07 4.47
CA GLY A 272 24.63 1.59 3.10
C GLY A 272 24.62 2.67 2.05
N GLY A 273 24.54 2.19 0.81
CA GLY A 273 24.51 3.05 -0.36
C GLY A 273 23.94 2.36 -1.59
N HIS A 274 23.58 3.19 -2.55
CA HIS A 274 23.09 2.78 -3.85
C HIS A 274 23.75 3.63 -4.93
N LEU A 275 24.22 2.98 -6.00
CA LEU A 275 24.75 3.62 -7.20
C LEU A 275 23.86 3.28 -8.38
N ASP A 276 23.32 4.28 -9.06
CA ASP A 276 22.53 4.10 -10.26
C ASP A 276 23.18 4.69 -11.51
N PHE A 277 23.03 3.97 -12.61
CA PHE A 277 23.42 4.42 -13.95
C PHE A 277 22.19 4.44 -14.86
N ARG A 278 21.92 5.58 -15.49
CA ARG A 278 20.77 5.80 -16.38
C ARG A 278 21.26 6.27 -17.75
N SER A 279 21.01 5.48 -18.77
CA SER A 279 21.38 5.84 -20.14
C SER A 279 20.31 5.42 -21.14
N GLY A 280 19.65 6.40 -21.74
CA GLY A 280 18.55 6.10 -22.66
C GLY A 280 17.46 5.26 -21.97
N ASN A 281 17.22 4.09 -22.48
CA ASN A 281 16.18 3.17 -22.00
C ASN A 281 16.69 2.16 -20.94
N LEU A 282 17.93 2.29 -20.49
CA LEU A 282 18.56 1.39 -19.52
C LEU A 282 18.74 2.10 -18.17
N ILE A 283 18.38 1.40 -17.12
CA ILE A 283 18.70 1.73 -15.72
C ILE A 283 19.43 0.52 -15.15
N LEU A 284 20.56 0.75 -14.51
CA LEU A 284 21.31 -0.25 -13.75
C LEU A 284 21.49 0.28 -12.33
N GLY A 285 21.40 -0.59 -11.35
CA GLY A 285 21.61 -0.25 -9.94
C GLY A 285 22.55 -1.23 -9.24
N LEU A 286 23.27 -0.73 -8.26
CA LEU A 286 24.08 -1.51 -7.32
C LEU A 286 23.77 -1.01 -5.92
N THR A 287 23.27 -1.89 -5.07
CA THR A 287 22.92 -1.58 -3.67
C THR A 287 23.79 -2.41 -2.73
N ALA A 288 24.31 -1.79 -1.68
CA ALA A 288 25.00 -2.48 -0.61
C ALA A 288 24.52 -1.97 0.75
N THR A 289 24.29 -2.90 1.67
CA THR A 289 23.79 -2.61 3.03
C THR A 289 24.56 -3.39 4.08
N HIS A 290 24.75 -2.78 5.24
CA HIS A 290 25.26 -3.41 6.45
C HIS A 290 24.36 -3.06 7.63
N ILE A 291 23.88 -4.08 8.32
CA ILE A 291 23.04 -3.99 9.51
C ILE A 291 23.83 -4.50 10.71
N HIS A 292 23.84 -3.73 11.77
CA HIS A 292 24.36 -4.12 13.07
C HIS A 292 23.24 -4.00 14.12
N LEU A 293 23.00 -5.09 14.83
CA LEU A 293 22.07 -5.14 15.97
C LEU A 293 22.84 -5.06 17.27
N ASP A 294 22.42 -4.25 18.21
CA ASP A 294 23.04 -4.15 19.53
C ASP A 294 22.94 -5.50 20.26
N ASP A 295 21.80 -6.19 20.12
CA ASP A 295 21.55 -7.52 20.65
C ASP A 295 21.51 -8.57 19.54
N SER A 296 22.13 -9.74 19.79
CA SER A 296 22.07 -10.85 18.86
C SER A 296 20.68 -11.50 18.84
N ILE A 297 20.11 -11.65 17.66
CA ILE A 297 18.91 -12.46 17.45
C ILE A 297 19.28 -13.91 17.70
N ARG A 298 18.65 -14.53 18.71
CA ARG A 298 18.79 -15.94 19.06
C ARG A 298 17.47 -16.64 18.84
N LEU A 299 17.46 -17.57 17.91
CA LEU A 299 16.26 -18.33 17.59
C LEU A 299 16.17 -19.58 18.48
N ARG A 300 14.97 -19.89 18.94
CA ARG A 300 14.68 -21.23 19.47
C ARG A 300 14.71 -22.23 18.30
N ASN A 301 15.22 -23.42 18.52
CA ASN A 301 15.36 -24.43 17.47
C ASN A 301 14.00 -25.08 17.15
N TYR A 302 13.30 -24.52 16.17
CA TYR A 302 12.10 -25.09 15.59
C TYR A 302 12.37 -25.51 14.13
N ALA A 303 11.64 -26.50 13.64
CA ALA A 303 11.81 -26.99 12.27
C ALA A 303 11.64 -25.91 11.21
N TYR A 304 10.78 -24.93 11.45
CA TYR A 304 10.45 -23.87 10.48
C TYR A 304 11.43 -22.70 10.44
N ASN A 305 12.26 -22.51 11.49
CA ASN A 305 13.14 -21.33 11.59
C ASN A 305 14.64 -21.62 11.47
N GLN A 306 15.02 -22.87 11.14
CA GLN A 306 16.43 -23.29 11.02
C GLN A 306 17.23 -22.49 9.98
N ASN A 307 16.54 -21.91 9.02
CA ASN A 307 17.15 -21.09 7.96
C ASN A 307 16.97 -19.58 8.19
N TYR A 308 16.35 -19.15 9.29
CA TYR A 308 16.14 -17.73 9.58
C TYR A 308 17.44 -17.10 10.09
N PHE A 309 17.52 -15.78 9.99
CA PHE A 309 18.66 -15.03 10.46
C PHE A 309 18.86 -15.21 11.98
N SER A 310 20.09 -15.47 12.36
CA SER A 310 20.55 -15.53 13.76
C SER A 310 21.91 -14.86 13.85
N GLY A 311 22.09 -13.98 14.82
CA GLY A 311 23.30 -13.19 14.97
C GLY A 311 22.99 -11.70 15.14
N ASN A 312 24.01 -10.87 15.04
CA ASN A 312 23.90 -9.42 15.22
C ASN A 312 24.47 -8.59 14.06
N GLN A 313 24.92 -9.24 12.99
CA GLN A 313 25.43 -8.54 11.81
C GLN A 313 24.91 -9.19 10.53
N GLN A 314 24.43 -8.37 9.61
CA GLN A 314 24.00 -8.81 8.30
C GLN A 314 24.50 -7.82 7.25
N ALA A 315 25.00 -8.34 6.14
CA ALA A 315 25.34 -7.53 4.98
C ALA A 315 24.71 -8.13 3.74
N ASN A 316 24.21 -7.25 2.86
CA ASN A 316 23.58 -7.63 1.61
C ASN A 316 24.16 -6.77 0.49
N ILE A 317 24.35 -7.38 -0.68
CA ILE A 317 24.73 -6.70 -1.91
C ILE A 317 23.85 -7.18 -3.05
N GLY A 318 23.39 -6.27 -3.90
CA GLY A 318 22.55 -6.63 -5.05
C GLY A 318 22.76 -5.71 -6.22
N ILE A 319 22.46 -6.27 -7.39
CA ILE A 319 22.45 -5.57 -8.67
C ILE A 319 21.05 -5.62 -9.24
N ASP A 320 20.58 -4.52 -9.79
CA ASP A 320 19.28 -4.42 -10.45
C ASP A 320 19.39 -3.80 -11.84
N PHE A 321 18.39 -4.09 -12.67
CA PHE A 321 18.27 -3.49 -13.98
C PHE A 321 16.82 -3.27 -14.38
N ALA A 322 16.60 -2.26 -15.22
CA ALA A 322 15.37 -2.08 -15.98
C ALA A 322 15.71 -1.58 -17.39
N TYR A 323 15.12 -2.22 -18.40
CA TYR A 323 15.35 -1.90 -19.80
C TYR A 323 14.06 -1.80 -20.58
N GLN A 324 13.77 -0.63 -21.13
CA GLN A 324 12.59 -0.38 -21.94
C GLN A 324 12.95 -0.45 -23.44
N TYR A 325 12.44 -1.47 -24.13
CA TYR A 325 12.57 -1.62 -25.57
C TYR A 325 11.20 -1.47 -26.25
N GLY A 326 10.92 -0.28 -26.77
CA GLY A 326 9.60 0.02 -27.30
C GLY A 326 8.50 -0.21 -26.26
N LYS A 327 7.62 -1.19 -26.52
CA LYS A 327 6.53 -1.59 -25.63
C LYS A 327 6.90 -2.68 -24.62
N LEU A 328 8.11 -3.23 -24.70
CA LEU A 328 8.61 -4.27 -23.81
C LEU A 328 9.47 -3.65 -22.71
N LEU A 329 9.12 -3.91 -21.46
CA LEU A 329 9.90 -3.63 -20.27
C LEU A 329 10.51 -4.93 -19.74
N LEU A 330 11.82 -4.99 -19.63
CA LEU A 330 12.56 -6.05 -18.94
C LEU A 330 13.09 -5.50 -17.64
N TYR A 331 13.01 -6.26 -16.55
CA TYR A 331 13.47 -5.84 -15.23
C TYR A 331 13.95 -7.03 -14.41
N GLY A 332 14.76 -6.76 -13.43
CA GLY A 332 15.21 -7.77 -12.49
C GLY A 332 16.14 -7.25 -11.42
N GLU A 333 16.35 -8.06 -10.41
CA GLU A 333 17.31 -7.85 -9.34
C GLU A 333 17.88 -9.20 -8.88
N ALA A 334 19.17 -9.24 -8.61
CA ALA A 334 19.84 -10.36 -7.96
C ALA A 334 20.55 -9.85 -6.72
N SER A 335 20.45 -10.57 -5.62
CA SER A 335 21.02 -10.19 -4.33
C SER A 335 21.70 -11.39 -3.64
N LEU A 336 22.75 -11.07 -2.90
CA LEU A 336 23.50 -12.02 -2.06
C LEU A 336 23.55 -11.49 -0.63
N THR A 337 23.36 -12.37 0.32
CA THR A 337 23.59 -12.08 1.73
C THR A 337 25.01 -12.46 2.17
N SER A 338 25.46 -11.98 3.31
CA SER A 338 26.78 -12.27 3.88
C SER A 338 27.09 -13.76 4.10
N ASN A 339 26.07 -14.62 4.19
CA ASN A 339 26.22 -16.07 4.25
C ASN A 339 26.34 -16.74 2.85
N GLY A 340 26.39 -15.95 1.77
CA GLY A 340 26.49 -16.42 0.39
C GLY A 340 25.18 -16.93 -0.22
N ALA A 341 24.04 -16.79 0.47
CA ALA A 341 22.77 -17.25 -0.06
C ALA A 341 22.20 -16.27 -1.12
N PRO A 342 21.80 -16.76 -2.30
CA PRO A 342 21.29 -15.91 -3.38
C PRO A 342 19.78 -15.73 -3.31
N ALA A 343 19.32 -14.61 -3.86
CA ALA A 343 17.94 -14.40 -4.28
C ALA A 343 17.92 -13.66 -5.63
N ALA A 344 16.92 -13.92 -6.44
CA ALA A 344 16.75 -13.27 -7.73
C ALA A 344 15.27 -13.13 -8.10
N ILE A 345 14.96 -12.04 -8.79
CA ILE A 345 13.70 -11.80 -9.46
C ILE A 345 13.96 -11.27 -10.86
N VAL A 346 13.23 -11.78 -11.84
CA VAL A 346 13.33 -11.32 -13.23
C VAL A 346 11.93 -11.30 -13.83
N GLY A 347 11.64 -10.31 -14.63
CA GLY A 347 10.35 -10.20 -15.28
C GLY A 347 10.39 -9.44 -16.58
N ALA A 348 9.30 -9.59 -17.32
CA ALA A 348 9.05 -8.92 -18.58
C ALA A 348 7.59 -8.46 -18.65
N GLN A 349 7.36 -7.23 -19.07
CA GLN A 349 6.03 -6.68 -19.29
C GLN A 349 5.92 -6.14 -20.71
N LEU A 350 4.96 -6.61 -21.46
CA LEU A 350 4.62 -6.13 -22.79
C LEU A 350 3.32 -5.34 -22.73
N THR A 351 3.39 -4.04 -23.02
CA THR A 351 2.22 -3.17 -23.15
C THR A 351 1.81 -3.12 -24.62
N ALA A 352 0.81 -3.92 -25.01
CA ALA A 352 0.41 -4.05 -26.40
C ALA A 352 -0.24 -2.78 -26.95
N ASP A 353 -1.13 -2.19 -26.17
CA ASP A 353 -1.83 -0.93 -26.44
C ASP A 353 -2.21 -0.21 -25.12
N ASN A 354 -2.97 0.89 -25.21
CA ASN A 354 -3.37 1.67 -24.03
C ASN A 354 -4.33 0.92 -23.08
N HIS A 355 -4.78 -0.28 -23.43
CA HIS A 355 -5.76 -1.06 -22.67
C HIS A 355 -5.27 -2.46 -22.32
N SER A 356 -4.16 -2.89 -22.93
CA SER A 356 -3.74 -4.27 -22.87
C SER A 356 -2.26 -4.40 -22.51
N PHE A 357 -1.96 -5.18 -21.49
CA PHE A 357 -0.61 -5.61 -21.16
C PHE A 357 -0.59 -7.09 -20.77
N ILE A 358 0.59 -7.68 -20.87
CA ILE A 358 0.93 -9.01 -20.35
C ILE A 358 2.23 -8.85 -19.56
N SER A 359 2.29 -9.47 -18.38
CA SER A 359 3.48 -9.50 -17.54
C SER A 359 3.80 -10.92 -17.13
N LEU A 360 5.07 -11.27 -17.16
CA LEU A 360 5.64 -12.52 -16.68
C LEU A 360 6.71 -12.20 -15.66
N ASN A 361 6.72 -12.94 -14.56
CA ASN A 361 7.73 -12.78 -13.52
C ASN A 361 8.14 -14.16 -12.99
N TYR A 362 9.42 -14.34 -12.78
CA TYR A 362 9.99 -15.49 -12.08
C TYR A 362 10.80 -15.01 -10.89
N ARG A 363 10.65 -15.69 -9.76
CA ARG A 363 11.40 -15.39 -8.54
C ARG A 363 11.99 -16.66 -7.91
N TYR A 364 13.17 -16.51 -7.35
CA TYR A 364 13.89 -17.52 -6.61
C TYR A 364 14.51 -16.90 -5.37
N PHE A 365 14.11 -17.33 -4.20
CA PHE A 365 14.69 -16.93 -2.92
C PHE A 365 15.19 -18.17 -2.21
N SER A 366 16.51 -18.27 -2.00
CA SER A 366 17.12 -19.40 -1.27
C SER A 366 16.51 -19.53 0.13
N PRO A 367 16.33 -20.75 0.66
CA PRO A 367 15.94 -20.94 2.06
C PRO A 367 16.82 -20.22 3.09
N LYS A 368 18.08 -20.02 2.77
CA LYS A 368 19.07 -19.34 3.62
C LYS A 368 19.26 -17.85 3.27
N TYR A 369 18.52 -17.34 2.29
CA TYR A 369 18.52 -15.92 1.99
C TYR A 369 17.79 -15.18 3.11
N ASN A 370 18.53 -14.37 3.86
CA ASN A 370 17.98 -13.57 4.94
C ASN A 370 18.26 -12.11 4.67
N ASN A 371 17.23 -11.28 4.72
CA ASN A 371 17.37 -9.83 4.59
C ASN A 371 16.28 -9.15 5.39
N LEU A 372 16.66 -8.43 6.45
CA LEU A 372 15.75 -7.78 7.38
C LEU A 372 14.96 -6.63 6.72
N HIS A 373 15.52 -6.03 5.66
CA HIS A 373 14.92 -4.90 4.94
C HIS A 373 14.63 -5.20 3.48
N ALA A 374 14.34 -6.45 3.14
CA ALA A 374 13.80 -6.79 1.83
C ALA A 374 12.27 -6.73 1.85
N ASN A 375 11.69 -6.17 0.82
CA ASN A 375 10.25 -6.21 0.57
C ASN A 375 10.02 -6.29 -0.94
N THR A 376 10.20 -7.48 -1.51
CA THR A 376 10.00 -7.73 -2.93
C THR A 376 8.65 -8.40 -3.21
N TYR A 377 8.36 -8.64 -4.50
CA TYR A 377 7.18 -9.40 -4.88
C TYR A 377 7.34 -10.87 -4.50
N GLY A 378 6.48 -11.37 -3.65
CA GLY A 378 6.44 -12.75 -3.18
C GLY A 378 5.16 -13.01 -2.38
N ILE A 379 4.92 -14.28 -2.08
CA ILE A 379 3.76 -14.76 -1.33
C ILE A 379 4.09 -14.90 0.16
N GLY A 380 5.34 -15.24 0.45
CA GLY A 380 5.84 -15.36 1.82
C GLY A 380 6.71 -14.19 2.24
N SER A 381 7.53 -14.41 3.26
CA SER A 381 8.69 -13.57 3.54
C SER A 381 9.66 -13.68 2.36
N ASN A 382 10.53 -12.69 2.16
CA ASN A 382 11.50 -12.65 1.05
C ASN A 382 12.58 -13.76 1.12
N GLN A 383 12.20 -14.96 1.51
CA GLN A 383 13.05 -16.12 1.81
C GLN A 383 12.32 -17.40 1.42
N ASN A 384 13.09 -18.45 1.02
CA ASN A 384 12.57 -19.80 0.82
C ASN A 384 11.40 -19.88 -0.15
N GLU A 385 11.46 -19.19 -1.29
CA GLU A 385 10.36 -19.16 -2.25
C GLU A 385 10.85 -19.28 -3.68
N GLN A 386 10.17 -20.11 -4.46
CA GLN A 386 10.26 -20.15 -5.91
C GLN A 386 8.87 -19.88 -6.45
N GLY A 387 8.76 -18.96 -7.40
CA GLY A 387 7.44 -18.63 -7.91
C GLY A 387 7.48 -18.09 -9.33
N PHE A 388 6.35 -18.27 -9.99
CA PHE A 388 6.08 -17.76 -11.32
C PHE A 388 4.75 -17.02 -11.29
N SER A 389 4.72 -15.80 -11.80
CA SER A 389 3.46 -15.08 -11.98
C SER A 389 3.22 -14.72 -13.44
N PHE A 390 1.97 -14.78 -13.82
CA PHE A 390 1.44 -14.33 -15.10
C PHE A 390 0.29 -13.37 -14.84
N ASP A 391 0.40 -12.17 -15.40
CA ASP A 391 -0.62 -11.14 -15.27
C ASP A 391 -1.00 -10.61 -16.64
N ALA A 392 -2.28 -10.41 -16.88
CA ALA A 392 -2.78 -9.88 -18.13
C ALA A 392 -3.96 -8.94 -17.91
N GLN A 393 -3.98 -7.88 -18.67
CA GLN A 393 -5.12 -6.98 -18.77
C GLN A 393 -5.47 -6.79 -20.23
N THR A 394 -6.76 -6.77 -20.54
CA THR A 394 -7.24 -6.47 -21.90
C THR A 394 -8.65 -5.93 -21.89
N GLN A 395 -9.02 -5.27 -22.96
CA GLN A 395 -10.40 -4.89 -23.20
C GLN A 395 -11.05 -5.88 -24.18
N LEU A 396 -12.02 -6.64 -23.68
CA LEU A 396 -12.83 -7.58 -24.41
C LEU A 396 -13.93 -6.86 -25.23
N PRO A 397 -14.63 -7.57 -26.18
CA PRO A 397 -15.83 -7.06 -26.83
C PRO A 397 -16.83 -6.48 -25.82
N TRP A 398 -17.71 -5.60 -26.27
CA TRP A 398 -18.68 -4.85 -25.46
C TRP A 398 -18.05 -3.94 -24.38
N ARG A 399 -16.75 -3.59 -24.55
CA ARG A 399 -16.00 -2.71 -23.63
C ARG A 399 -15.93 -3.27 -22.20
N ILE A 400 -15.79 -4.57 -22.09
CA ILE A 400 -15.50 -5.24 -20.82
C ILE A 400 -13.99 -5.17 -20.58
N ASN A 401 -13.56 -4.53 -19.49
CA ASN A 401 -12.18 -4.59 -19.05
C ASN A 401 -12.01 -5.86 -18.25
N ALA A 402 -11.06 -6.69 -18.64
CA ALA A 402 -10.72 -7.94 -17.99
C ALA A 402 -9.30 -7.88 -17.46
N LEU A 403 -9.14 -8.28 -16.20
CA LEU A 403 -7.87 -8.48 -15.51
C LEU A 403 -7.77 -9.94 -15.12
N PHE A 404 -6.61 -10.51 -15.31
CA PHE A 404 -6.28 -11.89 -14.95
C PHE A 404 -4.91 -11.90 -14.26
N SER A 405 -4.78 -12.63 -13.15
CA SER A 405 -3.51 -12.85 -12.45
C SER A 405 -3.44 -14.30 -11.97
N LEU A 406 -2.34 -14.96 -12.25
CA LEU A 406 -2.01 -16.30 -11.77
C LEU A 406 -0.63 -16.26 -11.11
N ASP A 407 -0.53 -16.70 -9.87
CA ASP A 407 0.72 -16.91 -9.17
C ASP A 407 0.85 -18.36 -8.73
N LEU A 408 1.89 -19.02 -9.15
CA LEU A 408 2.26 -20.38 -8.75
C LEU A 408 3.54 -20.30 -7.94
N HIS A 409 3.53 -20.86 -6.74
CA HIS A 409 4.68 -20.77 -5.84
C HIS A 409 4.94 -22.05 -5.07
N ARG A 410 6.19 -22.21 -4.66
CA ARG A 410 6.67 -23.34 -3.86
C ARG A 410 7.66 -22.86 -2.81
N PHE A 411 7.52 -23.39 -1.61
CA PHE A 411 8.47 -23.26 -0.51
C PHE A 411 9.25 -24.58 -0.38
N THR A 412 10.56 -24.54 -0.51
CA THR A 412 11.40 -25.74 -0.57
C THR A 412 11.86 -26.22 0.80
N ALA A 413 11.69 -25.39 1.84
CA ALA A 413 12.00 -25.71 3.23
C ALA A 413 10.78 -25.41 4.12
N PRO A 414 10.72 -25.95 5.34
CA PRO A 414 9.72 -25.61 6.35
C PRO A 414 9.62 -24.10 6.59
N ARG A 415 8.43 -23.64 6.91
CA ARG A 415 8.13 -22.26 7.28
C ARG A 415 7.09 -22.19 8.39
N TYR A 416 6.94 -21.04 9.02
CA TYR A 416 5.88 -20.84 10.00
C TYR A 416 4.51 -21.20 9.44
N GLY A 417 3.75 -22.01 10.17
CA GLY A 417 2.44 -22.49 9.74
C GLY A 417 2.46 -23.63 8.69
N CYS A 418 3.65 -24.08 8.24
CA CYS A 418 3.79 -25.28 7.39
C CYS A 418 5.19 -25.89 7.55
N TYR A 419 5.28 -27.01 8.29
CA TYR A 419 6.56 -27.63 8.69
C TYR A 419 7.10 -28.63 7.66
N SER A 420 6.54 -28.63 6.47
CA SER A 420 7.02 -29.38 5.30
C SER A 420 7.23 -28.44 4.12
N PRO A 421 8.03 -28.83 3.11
CA PRO A 421 7.99 -28.17 1.81
C PRO A 421 6.56 -28.12 1.29
N SER A 422 6.16 -26.98 0.74
CA SER A 422 4.77 -26.72 0.39
C SER A 422 4.65 -25.95 -0.92
N SER A 423 3.50 -26.04 -1.55
CA SER A 423 3.17 -25.32 -2.77
C SER A 423 1.81 -24.62 -2.65
N GLY A 424 1.58 -23.67 -3.52
CA GLY A 424 0.32 -22.97 -3.57
C GLY A 424 0.07 -22.30 -4.90
N ALA A 425 -1.15 -21.82 -5.07
CA ALA A 425 -1.56 -21.09 -6.24
C ALA A 425 -2.53 -19.96 -5.86
N TRP A 426 -2.39 -18.82 -6.52
CA TRP A 426 -3.37 -17.74 -6.47
C TRP A 426 -3.86 -17.45 -7.87
N LEU A 427 -5.16 -17.47 -8.04
CA LEU A 427 -5.83 -17.06 -9.26
C LEU A 427 -6.77 -15.91 -8.94
N ARG A 428 -6.70 -14.85 -9.72
CA ARG A 428 -7.58 -13.68 -9.60
C ARG A 428 -8.07 -13.28 -10.99
N MET A 429 -9.35 -12.99 -11.05
CA MET A 429 -10.02 -12.49 -12.24
C MET A 429 -10.91 -11.31 -11.88
N GLN A 430 -10.88 -10.28 -12.65
CA GLN A 430 -11.80 -9.15 -12.52
C GLN A 430 -12.33 -8.78 -13.89
N MET A 431 -13.63 -8.59 -13.96
CA MET A 431 -14.31 -8.05 -15.14
C MET A 431 -15.10 -6.83 -14.72
N SER A 432 -14.98 -5.77 -15.48
CA SER A 432 -15.74 -4.54 -15.21
C SER A 432 -16.27 -3.92 -16.50
N ARG A 433 -17.46 -3.33 -16.44
CA ARG A 433 -18.10 -2.69 -17.57
C ARG A 433 -18.86 -1.45 -17.15
N LEU A 434 -18.73 -0.39 -17.95
CA LEU A 434 -19.57 0.78 -17.87
C LEU A 434 -20.91 0.47 -18.56
N MET A 435 -21.96 0.20 -17.78
CA MET A 435 -23.29 -0.16 -18.29
C MET A 435 -24.03 1.06 -18.86
N SER A 436 -23.81 2.23 -18.26
CA SER A 436 -24.33 3.52 -18.72
C SER A 436 -23.37 4.64 -18.32
N LYS A 437 -23.64 5.89 -18.70
CA LYS A 437 -22.82 7.05 -18.29
C LYS A 437 -22.65 7.19 -16.77
N HIS A 438 -23.52 6.55 -16.00
CA HIS A 438 -23.64 6.71 -14.56
C HIS A 438 -23.51 5.41 -13.77
N ILE A 439 -23.45 4.27 -14.44
CA ILE A 439 -23.49 2.96 -13.79
C ILE A 439 -22.34 2.09 -14.27
N THR A 440 -21.54 1.63 -13.33
CA THR A 440 -20.47 0.65 -13.52
C THR A 440 -20.81 -0.63 -12.79
N PHE A 441 -20.64 -1.76 -13.46
CA PHE A 441 -20.75 -3.09 -12.88
C PHE A 441 -19.39 -3.79 -12.91
N ALA A 442 -18.99 -4.41 -11.81
CA ALA A 442 -17.75 -5.18 -11.70
C ALA A 442 -18.00 -6.52 -10.99
N VAL A 443 -17.29 -7.54 -11.43
CA VAL A 443 -17.24 -8.85 -10.79
C VAL A 443 -15.78 -9.22 -10.58
N ARG A 444 -15.44 -9.68 -9.38
CA ARG A 444 -14.12 -10.17 -9.01
C ARG A 444 -14.24 -11.59 -8.47
N TYR A 445 -13.35 -12.44 -8.91
CA TYR A 445 -13.17 -13.80 -8.37
C TYR A 445 -11.74 -13.98 -7.94
N ALA A 446 -11.54 -14.51 -6.73
CA ALA A 446 -10.25 -14.88 -6.19
C ALA A 446 -10.29 -16.35 -5.72
N TYR A 447 -9.26 -17.10 -6.10
CA TYR A 447 -9.01 -18.47 -5.65
C TYR A 447 -7.62 -18.56 -5.05
N ARG A 448 -7.52 -19.13 -3.86
CA ARG A 448 -6.26 -19.34 -3.15
C ARG A 448 -6.14 -20.80 -2.69
N LEU A 449 -5.10 -21.45 -3.17
CA LEU A 449 -4.66 -22.77 -2.69
C LEU A 449 -3.41 -22.57 -1.82
N LYS A 450 -3.43 -23.08 -0.60
CA LYS A 450 -2.33 -22.97 0.37
C LYS A 450 -2.24 -24.23 1.20
N GLU A 451 -1.03 -24.72 1.42
CA GLU A 451 -0.76 -25.77 2.40
C GLU A 451 -0.52 -25.17 3.78
N ARG A 452 -1.00 -25.85 4.82
CA ARG A 452 -0.88 -25.45 6.22
C ARG A 452 -0.71 -26.67 7.13
N ASN A 453 -0.19 -26.44 8.33
CA ASN A 453 -0.18 -27.46 9.36
C ASN A 453 -1.57 -27.68 9.96
N VAL A 454 -1.87 -28.92 10.23
CA VAL A 454 -2.97 -29.34 11.10
C VAL A 454 -2.46 -30.31 12.14
N PRO A 455 -3.02 -30.27 13.37
CA PRO A 455 -2.65 -31.22 14.40
C PRO A 455 -2.96 -32.66 13.94
N ASN A 456 -2.01 -33.56 14.14
CA ASN A 456 -2.28 -34.98 13.94
C ASN A 456 -2.86 -35.54 15.24
N ILE A 457 -4.06 -36.12 15.14
CA ILE A 457 -4.79 -36.69 16.29
C ILE A 457 -4.02 -37.84 16.94
N ASP A 458 -3.26 -38.58 16.15
CA ASP A 458 -2.57 -39.79 16.60
C ASP A 458 -1.09 -39.57 17.00
N SER A 459 -0.58 -38.35 16.82
CA SER A 459 0.83 -38.05 17.15
C SER A 459 1.02 -36.57 17.50
N THR A 460 2.17 -36.23 18.09
CA THR A 460 2.59 -34.85 18.32
C THR A 460 3.10 -34.15 17.04
N ALA A 461 3.11 -34.84 15.90
CA ALA A 461 3.54 -34.30 14.63
C ALA A 461 2.39 -33.53 13.95
N TYR A 462 2.74 -32.55 13.15
CA TYR A 462 1.79 -31.85 12.28
C TYR A 462 1.74 -32.49 10.90
N LEU A 463 0.56 -32.59 10.34
CA LEU A 463 0.35 -33.00 8.95
C LEU A 463 0.23 -31.76 8.07
N GLY A 464 0.74 -31.85 6.83
CA GLY A 464 0.47 -30.85 5.80
C GLY A 464 -0.92 -31.11 5.20
N GLU A 465 -1.77 -30.10 5.19
CA GLU A 465 -3.11 -30.14 4.60
C GLU A 465 -3.26 -29.03 3.57
N GLN A 466 -3.94 -29.33 2.46
CA GLN A 466 -4.31 -28.31 1.49
C GLN A 466 -5.57 -27.58 1.95
N SER A 467 -5.56 -26.26 1.86
CA SER A 467 -6.72 -25.41 2.08
C SER A 467 -7.05 -24.64 0.81
N MET A 468 -8.32 -24.60 0.48
CA MET A 468 -8.85 -23.89 -0.68
C MET A 468 -9.79 -22.79 -0.22
N ARG A 469 -9.59 -21.59 -0.74
CA ARG A 469 -10.48 -20.46 -0.49
C ARG A 469 -10.92 -19.85 -1.81
N HIS A 470 -12.22 -19.69 -1.94
CA HIS A 470 -12.88 -19.02 -3.04
C HIS A 470 -13.55 -17.76 -2.53
N GLN A 471 -13.44 -16.67 -3.26
CA GLN A 471 -14.17 -15.44 -2.99
C GLN A 471 -14.75 -14.89 -4.29
N LEU A 472 -16.04 -14.64 -4.30
CA LEU A 472 -16.73 -13.96 -5.39
C LEU A 472 -17.31 -12.65 -4.88
N GLN A 473 -17.00 -11.57 -5.57
CA GLN A 473 -17.51 -10.23 -5.27
C GLN A 473 -18.20 -9.66 -6.50
N ALA A 474 -19.39 -9.12 -6.30
CA ALA A 474 -20.09 -8.32 -7.32
C ALA A 474 -20.33 -6.92 -6.79
N GLU A 475 -20.08 -5.91 -7.62
CA GLU A 475 -20.18 -4.52 -7.24
C GLU A 475 -20.90 -3.71 -8.32
N LEU A 476 -21.86 -2.88 -7.89
CA LEU A 476 -22.56 -1.91 -8.71
C LEU A 476 -22.30 -0.51 -8.17
N LYS A 477 -21.63 0.33 -8.97
CA LYS A 477 -21.40 1.75 -8.66
C LYS A 477 -22.32 2.62 -9.51
N GLY A 478 -22.97 3.57 -8.87
CA GLY A 478 -23.82 4.54 -9.52
C GLY A 478 -23.47 5.97 -9.14
N GLU A 479 -23.45 6.88 -10.11
CA GLU A 479 -23.29 8.31 -9.89
C GLU A 479 -24.46 9.06 -10.52
N TRP A 480 -25.21 9.81 -9.71
CA TRP A 480 -26.35 10.59 -10.15
C TRP A 480 -26.32 11.99 -9.53
N GLN A 481 -26.02 12.99 -10.32
CA GLN A 481 -25.88 14.37 -9.86
C GLN A 481 -24.88 14.51 -8.69
N ARG A 482 -25.38 14.64 -7.46
CA ARG A 482 -24.61 14.83 -6.22
C ARG A 482 -24.49 13.55 -5.41
N TRP A 483 -25.13 12.48 -5.87
CA TRP A 483 -25.14 11.18 -5.21
C TRP A 483 -24.17 10.22 -5.85
N LYS A 484 -23.47 9.46 -5.02
CA LYS A 484 -22.71 8.27 -5.41
C LYS A 484 -23.20 7.10 -4.57
N PHE A 485 -23.50 5.99 -5.22
CA PHE A 485 -23.96 4.76 -4.56
C PHE A 485 -23.02 3.61 -4.89
N VAL A 486 -22.79 2.75 -3.93
CA VAL A 486 -22.08 1.48 -4.14
C VAL A 486 -22.90 0.39 -3.45
N THR A 487 -23.31 -0.59 -4.24
CA THR A 487 -23.90 -1.85 -3.74
C THR A 487 -22.88 -2.95 -3.98
N ARG A 488 -22.54 -3.72 -2.96
CA ARG A 488 -21.54 -4.78 -3.00
C ARG A 488 -22.06 -6.04 -2.35
N GLY A 489 -21.93 -7.17 -3.03
CA GLY A 489 -22.13 -8.50 -2.49
C GLY A 489 -20.83 -9.29 -2.53
N ILE A 490 -20.50 -9.98 -1.46
CA ILE A 490 -19.33 -10.86 -1.34
C ILE A 490 -19.80 -12.22 -0.85
N ILE A 491 -19.26 -13.28 -1.45
CA ILE A 491 -19.45 -14.65 -0.98
C ILE A 491 -18.07 -15.28 -0.86
N THR A 492 -17.81 -15.93 0.27
CA THR A 492 -16.58 -16.69 0.53
C THR A 492 -16.89 -18.15 0.82
N HIS A 493 -16.04 -19.02 0.34
CA HIS A 493 -16.08 -20.43 0.64
C HIS A 493 -14.66 -20.90 0.94
N PHE A 494 -14.49 -21.57 2.07
CA PHE A 494 -13.24 -22.17 2.50
C PHE A 494 -13.45 -23.65 2.75
N ASP A 495 -12.50 -24.47 2.29
CA ASP A 495 -12.57 -25.92 2.40
C ASP A 495 -11.21 -26.52 2.79
N THR A 496 -11.25 -27.48 3.74
CA THR A 496 -10.14 -28.34 4.11
C THR A 496 -10.67 -29.68 4.61
N GLU A 497 -9.82 -30.72 4.56
CA GLU A 497 -10.21 -32.06 5.01
C GLU A 497 -10.52 -32.12 6.51
N GLN A 498 -9.73 -31.44 7.37
CA GLN A 498 -9.86 -31.52 8.83
C GLN A 498 -10.71 -30.41 9.44
N SER A 499 -10.54 -29.17 9.00
CA SER A 499 -11.30 -28.03 9.54
C SER A 499 -12.69 -27.92 8.92
N GLY A 500 -12.99 -28.75 7.93
CA GLY A 500 -14.25 -28.75 7.22
C GLY A 500 -14.47 -27.50 6.38
N GLN A 501 -15.72 -27.26 6.04
CA GLN A 501 -16.14 -26.16 5.18
C GLN A 501 -16.58 -24.97 6.03
N GLN A 502 -16.24 -23.77 5.59
CA GLN A 502 -16.74 -22.50 6.14
C GLN A 502 -17.25 -21.63 5.00
N HIS A 503 -18.37 -21.00 5.22
CA HIS A 503 -19.00 -20.09 4.27
C HIS A 503 -19.11 -18.70 4.89
N GLY A 504 -19.12 -17.71 4.03
CA GLY A 504 -19.41 -16.35 4.46
C GLY A 504 -20.11 -15.58 3.35
N TRP A 505 -20.98 -14.67 3.71
CA TRP A 505 -21.52 -13.70 2.77
C TRP A 505 -21.67 -12.33 3.42
N LEU A 506 -21.64 -11.32 2.58
CA LEU A 506 -21.80 -9.93 2.96
C LEU A 506 -22.59 -9.19 1.88
N LEU A 507 -23.55 -8.37 2.30
CA LEU A 507 -24.24 -7.40 1.46
C LEU A 507 -24.04 -6.01 2.03
N MET A 508 -23.47 -5.10 1.23
CA MET A 508 -23.20 -3.72 1.62
C MET A 508 -23.89 -2.74 0.69
N GLN A 509 -24.46 -1.71 1.28
CA GLN A 509 -24.95 -0.53 0.59
C GLN A 509 -24.29 0.72 1.16
N SER A 510 -23.65 1.51 0.32
CA SER A 510 -23.13 2.82 0.71
C SER A 510 -23.70 3.92 -0.17
N ALA A 511 -23.81 5.11 0.40
CA ALA A 511 -24.25 6.32 -0.29
C ALA A 511 -23.39 7.50 0.14
N ARG A 512 -23.02 8.35 -0.82
CA ARG A 512 -22.32 9.62 -0.59
C ARG A 512 -23.11 10.74 -1.24
N TYR A 513 -23.28 11.83 -0.51
CA TYR A 513 -23.96 13.04 -1.00
C TYR A 513 -23.06 14.26 -0.79
N SER A 514 -22.92 15.09 -1.83
CA SER A 514 -22.10 16.30 -1.80
C SER A 514 -22.98 17.52 -2.07
N PHE A 515 -23.03 18.43 -1.09
CA PHE A 515 -23.83 19.66 -1.19
C PHE A 515 -23.04 20.88 -0.72
N GLY A 516 -22.50 21.64 -1.66
CA GLY A 516 -21.75 22.87 -1.35
C GLY A 516 -20.57 22.59 -0.42
N LYS A 517 -20.66 23.08 0.81
CA LYS A 517 -19.65 22.93 1.86
C LYS A 517 -19.78 21.64 2.67
N LEU A 518 -20.84 20.88 2.45
CA LEU A 518 -21.16 19.66 3.19
C LEU A 518 -21.00 18.44 2.28
N GLN A 519 -20.26 17.44 2.74
CA GLN A 519 -20.23 16.10 2.15
C GLN A 519 -20.55 15.09 3.24
N THR A 520 -21.50 14.21 2.96
CA THR A 520 -21.91 13.15 3.87
C THR A 520 -21.76 11.80 3.17
N SER A 521 -21.38 10.77 3.92
CA SER A 521 -21.41 9.39 3.44
C SER A 521 -21.91 8.48 4.55
N ALA A 522 -22.65 7.46 4.17
CA ALA A 522 -23.13 6.43 5.08
C ALA A 522 -23.06 5.07 4.40
N SER A 523 -22.85 4.04 5.18
CA SER A 523 -22.85 2.65 4.73
C SER A 523 -23.48 1.74 5.74
N VAL A 524 -24.11 0.67 5.25
CA VAL A 524 -24.61 -0.44 6.04
C VAL A 524 -24.16 -1.72 5.37
N ALA A 525 -23.56 -2.62 6.13
CA ALA A 525 -23.14 -3.95 5.71
C ALA A 525 -23.81 -4.98 6.60
N TRP A 526 -24.45 -5.95 6.00
CA TRP A 526 -25.04 -7.11 6.67
C TRP A 526 -24.23 -8.34 6.29
N PHE A 527 -23.85 -9.18 7.28
CA PHE A 527 -22.96 -10.30 7.08
C PHE A 527 -23.34 -11.51 7.94
N ASP A 528 -23.00 -12.69 7.40
CA ASP A 528 -23.06 -13.99 8.08
C ASP A 528 -21.86 -14.81 7.62
N ILE A 529 -20.91 -15.07 8.52
CA ILE A 529 -19.59 -15.65 8.22
C ILE A 529 -19.27 -16.69 9.29
N ASP A 530 -19.19 -17.95 8.90
CA ASP A 530 -19.06 -19.09 9.81
C ASP A 530 -17.82 -19.05 10.71
N GLY A 531 -16.68 -18.53 10.21
CA GLY A 531 -15.47 -18.53 11.01
C GLY A 531 -14.28 -17.80 10.38
N TYR A 532 -13.15 -17.88 11.05
CA TYR A 532 -11.93 -17.14 10.72
C TYR A 532 -11.42 -17.36 9.28
N TYR A 533 -11.57 -18.56 8.74
CA TYR A 533 -11.04 -18.87 7.41
C TYR A 533 -11.92 -18.33 6.27
N ALA A 534 -13.21 -18.11 6.53
CA ALA A 534 -14.13 -17.46 5.61
C ALA A 534 -14.26 -15.95 5.81
N ARG A 535 -13.45 -15.35 6.70
CA ARG A 535 -13.50 -13.91 7.05
C ARG A 535 -13.52 -12.99 5.83
N ILE A 536 -14.21 -11.87 5.96
CA ILE A 536 -14.29 -10.84 4.92
C ILE A 536 -13.70 -9.54 5.48
N TYR A 537 -12.75 -8.96 4.75
CA TYR A 537 -12.24 -7.63 5.02
C TYR A 537 -13.09 -6.58 4.28
N LEU A 538 -13.39 -5.49 4.96
CA LEU A 538 -14.18 -4.41 4.41
C LEU A 538 -13.37 -3.09 4.45
N ASN A 539 -13.09 -2.52 3.28
CA ASN A 539 -12.53 -1.17 3.22
C ASN A 539 -13.65 -0.14 3.32
N GLU A 540 -13.64 0.65 4.37
CA GLU A 540 -14.61 1.71 4.63
C GLU A 540 -14.05 3.07 4.27
N SER A 541 -14.94 4.02 3.93
CA SER A 541 -14.52 5.43 3.90
C SER A 541 -14.12 5.89 5.29
N ASN A 542 -13.01 6.64 5.40
CA ASN A 542 -12.44 7.04 6.68
C ASN A 542 -12.07 8.52 6.71
N LEU A 543 -11.79 9.02 7.91
CA LEU A 543 -11.08 10.28 8.11
C LEU A 543 -9.58 10.02 7.87
N GLN A 544 -8.86 11.04 7.46
CA GLN A 544 -7.42 10.98 7.25
C GLN A 544 -6.71 10.56 8.55
N TYR A 545 -5.78 9.61 8.47
CA TYR A 545 -5.03 9.06 9.63
C TYR A 545 -5.88 8.32 10.68
N ALA A 546 -7.16 8.06 10.40
CA ALA A 546 -8.04 7.26 11.26
C ALA A 546 -8.65 6.10 10.47
N HIS A 547 -7.82 5.39 9.72
CA HIS A 547 -8.26 4.33 8.83
C HIS A 547 -8.73 3.11 9.62
N SER A 548 -9.76 2.43 9.11
CA SER A 548 -10.31 1.19 9.66
C SER A 548 -10.59 0.21 8.53
N LEU A 549 -10.04 -0.97 8.66
CA LEU A 549 -10.20 -2.11 7.75
C LEU A 549 -10.76 -3.28 8.55
N PRO A 550 -12.06 -3.25 8.93
CA PRO A 550 -12.60 -4.26 9.81
C PRO A 550 -12.57 -5.64 9.16
N MET A 551 -12.06 -6.61 9.90
CA MET A 551 -12.20 -8.04 9.64
C MET A 551 -13.55 -8.51 10.22
N LEU A 552 -14.44 -8.98 9.36
CA LEU A 552 -15.77 -9.43 9.73
C LEU A 552 -15.82 -10.95 9.86
N ILE A 553 -16.34 -11.41 11.00
CA ILE A 553 -16.56 -12.82 11.35
C ILE A 553 -17.83 -12.91 12.20
N GLY A 554 -18.60 -13.99 12.05
CA GLY A 554 -19.87 -14.21 12.76
C GLY A 554 -21.03 -13.57 12.04
N LYS A 555 -22.11 -13.27 12.77
CA LYS A 555 -23.35 -12.76 12.20
C LYS A 555 -23.67 -11.37 12.76
N GLY A 556 -23.94 -10.44 11.86
CA GLY A 556 -24.21 -9.09 12.35
C GLY A 556 -24.45 -8.05 11.28
N LEU A 557 -24.48 -6.82 11.76
CA LEU A 557 -24.65 -5.61 10.98
C LEU A 557 -23.54 -4.63 11.35
N ARG A 558 -22.92 -4.02 10.35
CA ARG A 558 -21.98 -2.92 10.55
C ARG A 558 -22.43 -1.70 9.75
N ALA A 559 -22.46 -0.55 10.42
CA ALA A 559 -22.85 0.71 9.80
C ALA A 559 -21.87 1.82 10.16
N TYR A 560 -21.71 2.80 9.26
CA TYR A 560 -21.02 4.03 9.58
C TYR A 560 -21.70 5.25 8.94
N ALA A 561 -21.45 6.40 9.53
CA ALA A 561 -21.78 7.71 8.98
C ALA A 561 -20.58 8.64 9.09
N ILE A 562 -20.31 9.39 8.02
CA ILE A 562 -19.24 10.41 7.96
C ILE A 562 -19.84 11.72 7.50
N VAL A 563 -19.42 12.80 8.12
CA VAL A 563 -19.75 14.18 7.74
C VAL A 563 -18.47 14.96 7.60
N HIS A 564 -18.28 15.61 6.44
CA HIS A 564 -17.23 16.61 6.20
C HIS A 564 -17.90 17.97 5.99
N TYR A 565 -17.48 18.94 6.75
CA TYR A 565 -17.95 20.32 6.63
C TYR A 565 -16.77 21.27 6.42
N SER A 566 -16.76 21.97 5.28
CA SER A 566 -15.70 22.94 4.91
C SER A 566 -16.29 24.35 4.92
N PRO A 567 -16.37 25.01 6.11
CA PRO A 567 -16.91 26.37 6.23
C PRO A 567 -16.11 27.38 5.40
N TYR A 568 -14.81 27.18 5.31
CA TYR A 568 -13.87 27.97 4.53
C TYR A 568 -13.01 27.07 3.66
N LYS A 569 -12.39 27.61 2.59
CA LYS A 569 -11.50 26.86 1.70
C LYS A 569 -10.31 26.19 2.41
N HIS A 570 -9.91 26.76 3.53
CA HIS A 570 -8.72 26.35 4.28
C HIS A 570 -9.05 25.53 5.53
N LEU A 571 -10.32 25.38 5.89
CA LEU A 571 -10.73 24.67 7.09
C LEU A 571 -11.75 23.59 6.77
N THR A 572 -11.47 22.36 7.19
CA THR A 572 -12.41 21.23 7.12
C THR A 572 -12.55 20.62 8.51
N ILE A 573 -13.78 20.42 8.92
CA ILE A 573 -14.14 19.69 10.14
C ILE A 573 -14.83 18.42 9.68
N ALA A 574 -14.41 17.27 10.20
CA ALA A 574 -14.97 15.97 9.83
C ALA A 574 -15.27 15.14 11.08
N ALA A 575 -16.31 14.34 11.00
CA ALA A 575 -16.67 13.39 12.04
C ALA A 575 -17.10 12.06 11.41
N LYS A 576 -16.69 10.95 12.02
CA LYS A 576 -17.12 9.58 11.71
C LYS A 576 -17.70 8.93 12.96
N TYR A 577 -18.79 8.22 12.79
CA TYR A 577 -19.34 7.32 13.78
C TYR A 577 -19.57 5.96 13.17
N THR A 578 -19.17 4.89 13.86
CA THR A 578 -19.39 3.50 13.42
C THR A 578 -20.12 2.71 14.48
N LEU A 579 -20.92 1.75 14.03
CA LEU A 579 -21.68 0.83 14.87
C LEU A 579 -21.57 -0.57 14.28
N SER A 580 -21.11 -1.53 15.08
CA SER A 580 -21.17 -2.96 14.77
C SER A 580 -22.10 -3.64 15.78
N ILE A 581 -23.03 -4.47 15.30
CA ILE A 581 -23.95 -5.25 16.15
C ILE A 581 -23.83 -6.70 15.72
N TYR A 582 -23.54 -7.58 16.67
CA TYR A 582 -23.43 -9.02 16.45
C TYR A 582 -24.67 -9.72 17.02
N SER A 583 -25.19 -10.72 16.31
CA SER A 583 -26.35 -11.51 16.75
C SER A 583 -25.95 -12.89 17.27
N ASP A 584 -24.71 -13.27 17.21
CA ASP A 584 -24.17 -14.59 17.50
C ASP A 584 -23.26 -14.65 18.74
N ARG A 585 -23.13 -13.52 19.46
CA ARG A 585 -22.23 -13.42 20.62
C ARG A 585 -22.69 -12.38 21.62
N ASP A 586 -22.28 -12.57 22.89
CA ASP A 586 -22.57 -11.67 24.00
C ASP A 586 -21.33 -10.88 24.46
N SER A 587 -20.17 -11.09 23.82
CA SER A 587 -18.94 -10.33 24.06
C SER A 587 -18.11 -10.19 22.76
N ILE A 588 -17.32 -9.12 22.69
CA ILE A 588 -16.46 -8.80 21.54
C ILE A 588 -15.03 -8.68 22.03
N GLY A 589 -14.06 -9.19 21.24
CA GLY A 589 -12.64 -9.20 21.60
C GLY A 589 -12.24 -10.42 22.44
N SER A 590 -11.04 -10.39 23.00
CA SER A 590 -10.48 -11.46 23.82
C SER A 590 -9.47 -10.92 24.82
N GLY A 591 -9.24 -11.64 25.92
CA GLY A 591 -8.28 -11.22 26.94
C GLY A 591 -8.65 -9.88 27.56
N HIS A 592 -7.67 -8.96 27.66
CA HIS A 592 -7.91 -7.61 28.21
C HIS A 592 -8.68 -6.69 27.27
N ASP A 593 -8.82 -7.04 25.96
CA ASP A 593 -9.62 -6.30 24.99
C ASP A 593 -11.08 -6.75 24.94
N ILE A 594 -11.52 -7.63 25.83
CA ILE A 594 -12.89 -8.09 25.86
C ILE A 594 -13.83 -6.96 26.27
N ILE A 595 -14.90 -6.81 25.50
CA ILE A 595 -15.99 -5.86 25.73
C ILE A 595 -17.26 -6.68 25.99
N ASP A 596 -17.94 -6.44 27.10
CA ASP A 596 -19.21 -7.06 27.40
C ASP A 596 -20.32 -6.47 26.52
N GLY A 597 -21.13 -7.36 25.94
CA GLY A 597 -22.19 -6.99 25.02
C GLY A 597 -21.87 -7.33 23.56
N ASN A 598 -22.89 -7.19 22.74
CA ASN A 598 -22.86 -7.60 21.33
C ASN A 598 -22.70 -6.42 20.35
N HIS A 599 -22.40 -5.22 20.84
CA HIS A 599 -22.24 -4.03 20.02
C HIS A 599 -20.92 -3.32 20.30
N LEU A 600 -20.37 -2.70 19.27
CA LEU A 600 -19.16 -1.91 19.31
C LEU A 600 -19.41 -0.59 18.59
N GLN A 601 -19.19 0.51 19.27
CA GLN A 601 -19.37 1.86 18.77
C GLN A 601 -18.06 2.62 18.80
N THR A 602 -17.65 3.20 17.66
CA THR A 602 -16.48 4.06 17.61
C THR A 602 -16.83 5.41 17.02
N TRP A 603 -16.12 6.43 17.45
CA TRP A 603 -16.28 7.79 16.96
C TRP A 603 -14.92 8.42 16.71
N ASN A 604 -14.85 9.31 15.72
CA ASN A 604 -13.66 10.11 15.40
C ASN A 604 -14.08 11.51 14.97
N ILE A 605 -13.37 12.51 15.44
CA ILE A 605 -13.54 13.93 15.05
C ILE A 605 -12.18 14.45 14.61
N GLN A 606 -12.15 15.18 13.50
CA GLN A 606 -10.92 15.71 12.92
C GLN A 606 -11.11 17.14 12.46
N VAL A 607 -10.09 17.94 12.66
CA VAL A 607 -9.96 19.28 12.12
C VAL A 607 -8.73 19.35 11.23
N ARG A 608 -8.90 19.83 10.01
CA ARG A 608 -7.82 20.10 9.08
C ARG A 608 -7.80 21.58 8.71
N TRP A 609 -6.62 22.19 8.82
CA TRP A 609 -6.40 23.59 8.50
C TRP A 609 -5.19 23.74 7.58
N ASN A 610 -5.42 24.34 6.40
CA ASN A 610 -4.40 24.65 5.40
C ASN A 610 -4.23 26.17 5.34
N PHE A 611 -3.00 26.69 5.42
CA PHE A 611 -2.74 28.14 5.44
C PHE A 611 -1.39 28.51 4.86
#